data_23f5fed3430ca8b24bfdfdc150a39256
#
_entry.id   23f5fed3430ca8b24bfdfdc150a39256
#
_cell.length_a   1.000
_cell.length_b   1.000
_cell.length_c   1.000
_cell.angle_alpha   90.00
_cell.angle_beta   90.00
_cell.angle_gamma   90.00
#
_symmetry.space_group_name_H-M   'P 1'
#
loop_
_entity.id
_entity.type
_entity.pdbx_description
1 polymer ?
#
loop_
_entity_poly.entity_id
_entity_poly.type
_entity_poly.pdbx_seq_one_letter_code
_entity_poly.pdbx_strand_id
1 'polypeptide(L)'
;MKFIKLRWLFFLFLVSTYAETRPNILFLFSDDHALRTIGAYPGSINNTPNLDRIAREGTLFTNSFNVNSICCPSRAAILTGKHSLANGVIGNSSKWNGQQWVYSREIGKSGYQTGLIGKWHLKGNPTDEFQSWEILSGKGGQGSYFNPTFLSPNGESKVTGHSTKIITDKALRWLKNRDQKKPFLLCAQYKVPHIHRLPPIDRMGGYDDVDFPVPDTFFDDFSTRSSFVSETWMALKGMKGHVLNIAPTKEEIDKNPKIRPPFLNEMNSIQRKAWHSAYDPRNLRYRKLSKENKLEGKAKSLFIYQRFIKDYIRCVDGLDDQIGRILDYLDQSDLSKNTLVIYSSDQGFFTGEHGWAEKRWMYEESFKSPLIMRWPGTIAPGSRVVKLVQNIDLAPTFLKASGLPVPDSIHGLALQPLFSNEYNFRWRKDILYQYFDGGTPEQRGPYNMPRHEGIRDERYKLISFYELNQWEFYDLKNDPYELNNLINDQQSKAEIMRMKKRLKILKVQYNK
;
A
#
# COMPACT_ATOMS: atom_id res chain seq x y z
N MET A 1 26.82 -21.83 79.40
CA MET A 1 25.68 -21.64 78.47
C MET A 1 25.87 -20.35 77.71
N LYS A 2 26.26 -20.43 76.41
CA LYS A 2 26.41 -19.27 75.50
C LYS A 2 25.20 -19.24 74.54
N PHE A 3 24.37 -18.21 74.63
CA PHE A 3 23.26 -17.96 73.74
C PHE A 3 23.77 -17.37 72.42
N ILE A 4 23.62 -18.08 71.31
CA ILE A 4 23.85 -17.59 69.95
C ILE A 4 22.56 -16.92 69.50
N LYS A 5 22.59 -15.59 69.32
CA LYS A 5 21.50 -14.83 68.71
C LYS A 5 21.61 -14.94 67.19
N LEU A 6 20.73 -15.70 66.56
CA LEU A 6 20.56 -15.80 65.11
C LEU A 6 19.84 -14.54 64.59
N ARG A 7 20.54 -13.67 63.85
CA ARG A 7 19.97 -12.50 63.17
C ARG A 7 19.48 -12.98 61.80
N TRP A 8 18.16 -13.03 61.59
CA TRP A 8 17.55 -13.17 60.29
C TRP A 8 17.66 -11.86 59.50
N LEU A 9 18.47 -11.81 58.43
CA LEU A 9 18.45 -10.76 57.42
C LEU A 9 17.31 -11.08 56.45
N PHE A 10 16.22 -10.30 56.50
CA PHE A 10 15.20 -10.26 55.48
C PHE A 10 15.75 -9.48 54.26
N PHE A 11 16.15 -10.17 53.20
CA PHE A 11 16.36 -9.57 51.89
C PHE A 11 14.97 -9.32 51.25
N LEU A 12 14.50 -8.07 51.33
CA LEU A 12 13.38 -7.60 50.52
C LEU A 12 13.85 -7.52 49.06
N PHE A 13 13.55 -8.54 48.29
CA PHE A 13 13.59 -8.45 46.81
C PHE A 13 12.46 -7.49 46.38
N LEU A 14 12.81 -6.23 46.13
CA LEU A 14 11.97 -5.32 45.34
C LEU A 14 11.91 -5.88 43.93
N VAL A 15 10.96 -6.74 43.65
CA VAL A 15 10.55 -7.04 42.27
C VAL A 15 9.87 -5.79 41.74
N SER A 16 10.67 -4.93 41.11
CA SER A 16 10.15 -3.83 40.30
C SER A 16 9.40 -4.49 39.13
N THR A 17 8.10 -4.68 39.30
CA THR A 17 7.21 -4.95 38.17
C THR A 17 7.20 -3.70 37.31
N TYR A 18 8.12 -3.62 36.36
CA TYR A 18 7.91 -2.75 35.20
C TYR A 18 6.62 -3.24 34.57
N ALA A 19 5.52 -2.57 34.85
CA ALA A 19 4.32 -2.73 34.01
C ALA A 19 4.79 -2.38 32.60
N GLU A 20 4.86 -3.37 31.72
CA GLU A 20 5.21 -3.17 30.32
C GLU A 20 4.26 -2.11 29.77
N THR A 21 4.77 -0.91 29.55
CA THR A 21 3.94 0.18 29.05
C THR A 21 3.52 -0.18 27.64
N ARG A 22 2.23 -0.39 27.43
CA ARG A 22 1.68 -0.71 26.10
C ARG A 22 2.19 0.28 25.06
N PRO A 23 2.72 -0.17 23.90
CA PRO A 23 3.32 0.72 22.91
C PRO A 23 2.27 1.62 22.27
N ASN A 24 2.68 2.78 21.83
CA ASN A 24 1.95 3.53 20.82
C ASN A 24 2.02 2.80 19.47
N ILE A 25 1.02 2.99 18.64
CA ILE A 25 0.97 2.40 17.29
C ILE A 25 0.78 3.52 16.28
N LEU A 26 1.73 3.65 15.37
CA LEU A 26 1.67 4.56 14.23
C LEU A 26 1.64 3.77 12.94
N PHE A 27 0.51 3.81 12.23
CA PHE A 27 0.35 3.18 10.93
C PHE A 27 0.39 4.23 9.82
N LEU A 28 1.50 4.27 9.09
CA LEU A 28 1.74 5.09 7.91
C LEU A 28 1.35 4.28 6.68
N PHE A 29 0.39 4.75 5.91
CA PHE A 29 -0.24 3.96 4.87
C PHE A 29 -0.39 4.74 3.57
N SER A 30 0.17 4.22 2.49
CA SER A 30 0.10 4.81 1.15
C SER A 30 -0.92 4.10 0.26
N ASP A 31 -1.07 4.59 -0.98
CA ASP A 31 -2.02 4.11 -1.97
C ASP A 31 -1.27 3.86 -3.29
N ASP A 32 -1.25 2.62 -3.77
CA ASP A 32 -0.55 2.23 -5.00
C ASP A 32 0.99 2.35 -4.93
N HIS A 33 1.63 2.02 -3.81
CA HIS A 33 3.08 2.15 -3.68
C HIS A 33 3.81 0.85 -4.01
N ALA A 34 4.51 0.85 -5.16
CA ALA A 34 5.31 -0.27 -5.64
C ALA A 34 6.59 -0.47 -4.82
N LEU A 35 6.95 -1.73 -4.55
CA LEU A 35 8.18 -2.07 -3.83
C LEU A 35 9.42 -1.50 -4.53
N ARG A 36 9.45 -1.57 -5.88
CA ARG A 36 10.56 -1.11 -6.71
C ARG A 36 10.92 0.38 -6.53
N THR A 37 10.07 1.17 -5.90
CA THR A 37 10.31 2.60 -5.67
C THR A 37 10.59 2.95 -4.20
N ILE A 38 10.90 1.95 -3.36
CA ILE A 38 11.33 2.10 -1.97
C ILE A 38 12.76 1.59 -1.84
N GLY A 39 13.70 2.44 -1.44
CA GLY A 39 15.14 2.17 -1.40
C GLY A 39 15.53 0.89 -0.64
N ALA A 40 14.86 0.60 0.47
CA ALA A 40 15.13 -0.58 1.29
C ALA A 40 14.87 -1.93 0.59
N TYR A 41 14.04 -1.97 -0.47
CA TYR A 41 13.76 -3.20 -1.20
C TYR A 41 14.79 -3.49 -2.28
N PRO A 42 15.13 -4.78 -2.51
CA PRO A 42 16.04 -5.17 -3.59
C PRO A 42 15.52 -4.72 -4.97
N GLY A 43 16.41 -4.27 -5.82
CA GLY A 43 16.06 -3.82 -7.18
C GLY A 43 15.36 -2.45 -7.23
N SER A 44 15.39 -1.69 -6.13
CA SER A 44 14.83 -0.33 -6.11
C SER A 44 15.53 0.58 -7.10
N ILE A 45 14.72 1.48 -7.71
CA ILE A 45 15.18 2.54 -8.62
C ILE A 45 15.09 3.93 -7.99
N ASN A 46 14.77 4.00 -6.71
CA ASN A 46 14.60 5.24 -5.97
C ASN A 46 15.33 5.19 -4.63
N ASN A 47 15.60 6.36 -4.06
CA ASN A 47 16.16 6.54 -2.73
C ASN A 47 15.07 7.15 -1.83
N THR A 48 14.72 6.44 -0.75
CA THR A 48 13.69 6.85 0.20
C THR A 48 14.24 6.85 1.62
N PRO A 49 15.12 7.82 1.96
CA PRO A 49 15.93 7.76 3.18
C PRO A 49 15.12 7.62 4.47
N ASN A 50 13.90 8.14 4.51
CA ASN A 50 13.05 8.08 5.71
C ASN A 50 12.30 6.74 5.82
N LEU A 51 11.81 6.17 4.73
CA LEU A 51 11.28 4.81 4.69
C LEU A 51 12.39 3.78 4.96
N ASP A 52 13.55 3.99 4.36
CA ASP A 52 14.74 3.14 4.56
C ASP A 52 15.22 3.20 6.02
N ARG A 53 15.04 4.36 6.69
CA ARG A 53 15.30 4.50 8.12
C ARG A 53 14.42 3.57 8.94
N ILE A 54 13.12 3.46 8.66
CA ILE A 54 12.22 2.52 9.36
C ILE A 54 12.72 1.07 9.20
N ALA A 55 13.16 0.69 7.99
CA ALA A 55 13.71 -0.63 7.71
C ALA A 55 15.04 -0.89 8.43
N ARG A 56 15.94 0.08 8.41
CA ARG A 56 17.25 -0.01 9.07
C ARG A 56 17.15 -0.09 10.59
N GLU A 57 16.21 0.65 11.17
CA GLU A 57 15.96 0.67 12.62
C GLU A 57 14.95 -0.43 13.06
N GLY A 58 14.48 -1.26 12.13
CA GLY A 58 13.48 -2.28 12.35
C GLY A 58 13.62 -3.48 11.42
N THR A 59 12.54 -3.91 10.79
CA THR A 59 12.49 -5.09 9.91
C THR A 59 11.83 -4.79 8.58
N LEU A 60 12.34 -5.43 7.51
CA LEU A 60 11.79 -5.44 6.17
C LEU A 60 11.12 -6.79 5.89
N PHE A 61 9.86 -6.78 5.48
CA PHE A 61 9.15 -7.97 5.01
C PHE A 61 9.29 -8.09 3.49
N THR A 62 9.94 -9.13 3.00
CA THR A 62 10.17 -9.33 1.57
C THR A 62 9.04 -10.07 0.87
N ASN A 63 8.16 -10.73 1.63
CA ASN A 63 7.05 -11.53 1.14
C ASN A 63 5.73 -11.13 1.84
N SER A 64 5.36 -9.85 1.73
CA SER A 64 4.08 -9.33 2.19
C SER A 64 3.11 -9.16 1.02
N PHE A 65 1.90 -9.67 1.17
CA PHE A 65 0.91 -9.81 0.11
C PHE A 65 -0.46 -9.28 0.51
N ASN A 66 -1.29 -8.97 -0.48
CA ASN A 66 -2.68 -8.58 -0.27
C ASN A 66 -3.61 -9.77 -0.49
N VAL A 67 -4.78 -9.74 0.11
CA VAL A 67 -5.84 -10.73 -0.20
C VAL A 67 -6.58 -10.37 -1.47
N ASN A 68 -6.53 -9.09 -1.87
CA ASN A 68 -7.17 -8.53 -3.06
C ASN A 68 -6.45 -7.22 -3.43
N SER A 69 -5.89 -7.13 -4.62
CA SER A 69 -5.06 -5.98 -5.05
C SER A 69 -5.91 -4.84 -5.62
N ILE A 70 -6.86 -4.34 -4.81
CA ILE A 70 -7.64 -3.13 -5.09
C ILE A 70 -8.02 -2.41 -3.79
N CYS A 71 -8.04 -1.09 -3.83
CA CYS A 71 -8.04 -0.21 -2.65
C CYS A 71 -9.11 -0.56 -1.59
N CYS A 72 -10.40 -0.49 -1.89
CA CYS A 72 -11.48 -0.75 -0.92
C CYS A 72 -11.37 -2.12 -0.26
N PRO A 73 -11.29 -3.25 -1.02
CA PRO A 73 -11.16 -4.58 -0.45
C PRO A 73 -9.91 -4.75 0.41
N SER A 74 -8.76 -4.22 -0.02
CA SER A 74 -7.53 -4.29 0.76
C SER A 74 -7.64 -3.53 2.09
N ARG A 75 -8.22 -2.31 2.06
CA ARG A 75 -8.42 -1.51 3.27
C ARG A 75 -9.39 -2.15 4.25
N ALA A 76 -10.49 -2.74 3.75
CA ALA A 76 -11.42 -3.52 4.56
C ALA A 76 -10.76 -4.78 5.15
N ALA A 77 -9.92 -5.46 4.38
CA ALA A 77 -9.19 -6.64 4.85
C ALA A 77 -8.24 -6.31 6.00
N ILE A 78 -7.49 -5.21 5.90
CA ILE A 78 -6.62 -4.71 6.98
C ILE A 78 -7.45 -4.38 8.23
N LEU A 79 -8.58 -3.69 8.05
CA LEU A 79 -9.39 -3.22 9.17
C LEU A 79 -10.06 -4.35 9.94
N THR A 80 -10.45 -5.42 9.23
CA THR A 80 -11.19 -6.57 9.79
C THR A 80 -10.33 -7.79 10.10
N GLY A 81 -9.13 -7.90 9.53
CA GLY A 81 -8.33 -9.12 9.57
C GLY A 81 -8.94 -10.28 8.78
N LYS A 82 -9.86 -10.01 7.82
CA LYS A 82 -10.62 -11.03 7.06
C LYS A 82 -10.45 -10.88 5.56
N HIS A 83 -10.53 -12.00 4.84
CA HIS A 83 -10.62 -12.02 3.37
C HIS A 83 -11.88 -11.32 2.87
N SER A 84 -11.87 -10.88 1.62
CA SER A 84 -12.91 -10.02 1.02
C SER A 84 -14.32 -10.60 1.07
N LEU A 85 -14.51 -11.91 0.87
CA LEU A 85 -15.85 -12.53 0.95
C LEU A 85 -16.39 -12.52 2.39
N ALA A 86 -15.54 -12.78 3.38
CA ALA A 86 -15.95 -12.81 4.78
C ALA A 86 -16.20 -11.41 5.36
N ASN A 87 -15.55 -10.36 4.86
CA ASN A 87 -15.82 -8.99 5.29
C ASN A 87 -16.83 -8.25 4.40
N GLY A 88 -17.30 -8.86 3.29
CA GLY A 88 -18.31 -8.33 2.39
C GLY A 88 -17.83 -7.22 1.44
N VAL A 89 -16.56 -6.81 1.49
CA VAL A 89 -16.01 -5.78 0.59
C VAL A 89 -15.19 -6.45 -0.50
N ILE A 90 -15.85 -6.78 -1.60
CA ILE A 90 -15.27 -7.55 -2.70
C ILE A 90 -14.74 -6.68 -3.86
N GLY A 91 -15.16 -5.42 -3.94
CA GLY A 91 -14.76 -4.46 -4.98
C GLY A 91 -14.90 -3.01 -4.53
N ASN A 92 -14.45 -2.07 -5.35
CA ASN A 92 -14.49 -0.63 -5.03
C ASN A 92 -15.92 -0.06 -4.93
N SER A 93 -16.93 -0.77 -5.44
CA SER A 93 -18.33 -0.40 -5.34
C SER A 93 -19.04 -0.97 -4.12
N SER A 94 -18.44 -1.89 -3.39
CA SER A 94 -19.01 -2.53 -2.21
C SER A 94 -19.33 -1.51 -1.11
N LYS A 95 -20.46 -1.70 -0.43
CA LYS A 95 -20.80 -0.92 0.77
C LYS A 95 -20.01 -1.43 1.96
N TRP A 96 -19.49 -0.52 2.76
CA TRP A 96 -18.90 -0.83 4.04
C TRP A 96 -19.99 -1.10 5.09
N ASN A 97 -19.88 -2.20 5.81
CA ASN A 97 -20.74 -2.47 6.97
C ASN A 97 -20.00 -2.03 8.24
N GLY A 98 -20.28 -0.84 8.74
CA GLY A 98 -19.67 -0.28 9.95
C GLY A 98 -19.98 -1.04 11.25
N GLN A 99 -20.98 -1.96 11.24
CA GLN A 99 -21.31 -2.77 12.42
C GLN A 99 -20.40 -3.99 12.60
N GLN A 100 -19.65 -4.37 11.57
CA GLN A 100 -18.75 -5.51 11.68
C GLN A 100 -17.58 -5.24 12.64
N TRP A 101 -16.96 -6.30 13.11
CA TRP A 101 -15.79 -6.22 13.98
C TRP A 101 -14.60 -5.56 13.26
N VAL A 102 -13.90 -4.64 13.97
CA VAL A 102 -12.69 -3.96 13.48
C VAL A 102 -11.69 -3.78 14.62
N TYR A 103 -10.40 -3.94 14.31
CA TYR A 103 -9.34 -3.85 15.33
C TYR A 103 -9.29 -2.48 16.03
N SER A 104 -9.52 -1.40 15.29
CA SER A 104 -9.38 -0.04 15.81
C SER A 104 -10.41 0.30 16.88
N ARG A 105 -11.65 -0.19 16.73
CA ARG A 105 -12.70 -0.06 17.74
C ARG A 105 -12.33 -0.81 19.02
N GLU A 106 -11.83 -2.03 18.91
CA GLU A 106 -11.45 -2.83 20.09
C GLU A 106 -10.25 -2.23 20.82
N ILE A 107 -9.27 -1.74 20.09
CA ILE A 107 -8.13 -1.02 20.67
C ILE A 107 -8.61 0.26 21.37
N GLY A 108 -9.55 1.02 20.79
CA GLY A 108 -10.14 2.18 21.44
C GLY A 108 -10.84 1.86 22.75
N LYS A 109 -11.60 0.76 22.82
CA LYS A 109 -12.25 0.27 24.06
C LYS A 109 -11.25 -0.12 25.14
N SER A 110 -10.03 -0.49 24.78
CA SER A 110 -8.97 -0.86 25.73
C SER A 110 -8.24 0.33 26.37
N GLY A 111 -8.66 1.55 26.08
CA GLY A 111 -8.09 2.77 26.63
C GLY A 111 -7.06 3.47 25.76
N TYR A 112 -6.83 3.01 24.53
CA TYR A 112 -6.07 3.77 23.54
C TYR A 112 -6.88 4.96 23.03
N GLN A 113 -6.20 6.02 22.62
CA GLN A 113 -6.77 7.04 21.75
C GLN A 113 -6.59 6.58 20.30
N THR A 114 -7.67 6.54 19.50
CA THR A 114 -7.61 6.11 18.11
C THR A 114 -7.91 7.26 17.17
N GLY A 115 -7.06 7.44 16.15
CA GLY A 115 -7.21 8.48 15.13
C GLY A 115 -6.98 7.96 13.71
N LEU A 116 -7.78 8.48 12.76
CA LEU A 116 -7.62 8.24 11.33
C LEU A 116 -7.54 9.56 10.58
N ILE A 117 -6.50 9.75 9.79
CA ILE A 117 -6.29 10.96 9.00
C ILE A 117 -5.95 10.60 7.55
N GLY A 118 -6.68 11.15 6.59
CA GLY A 118 -6.40 10.98 5.16
C GLY A 118 -7.39 10.11 4.40
N LYS A 119 -6.91 9.23 3.53
CA LYS A 119 -7.77 8.43 2.64
C LYS A 119 -8.45 7.28 3.39
N TRP A 120 -9.77 7.35 3.52
CA TRP A 120 -10.60 6.25 4.04
C TRP A 120 -11.00 5.26 2.93
N HIS A 121 -11.62 5.75 1.90
CA HIS A 121 -12.03 5.03 0.69
C HIS A 121 -12.89 3.77 0.92
N LEU A 122 -13.54 3.65 2.07
CA LEU A 122 -14.67 2.76 2.26
C LEU A 122 -15.95 3.58 2.18
N LYS A 123 -17.02 3.02 1.59
CA LYS A 123 -18.29 3.76 1.45
C LYS A 123 -18.93 3.96 2.82
N GLY A 124 -19.14 5.21 3.18
CA GLY A 124 -19.56 5.67 4.51
C GLY A 124 -18.40 6.36 5.25
N ASN A 125 -18.68 6.83 6.45
CA ASN A 125 -17.71 7.52 7.31
C ASN A 125 -17.24 6.60 8.43
N PRO A 126 -16.02 6.73 8.94
CA PRO A 126 -15.50 5.91 10.03
C PRO A 126 -16.02 6.37 11.40
N THR A 127 -17.36 6.35 11.59
CA THR A 127 -18.03 6.95 12.76
C THR A 127 -17.72 6.23 14.07
N ASP A 128 -17.64 4.90 14.04
CA ASP A 128 -17.41 4.07 15.21
C ASP A 128 -16.09 3.31 15.17
N GLU A 129 -15.41 3.34 14.02
CA GLU A 129 -14.14 2.63 13.82
C GLU A 129 -12.97 3.34 14.50
N PHE A 130 -13.05 4.67 14.61
CA PHE A 130 -12.04 5.51 15.26
C PHE A 130 -12.69 6.59 16.10
N GLN A 131 -12.10 6.90 17.24
CA GLN A 131 -12.61 7.95 18.15
C GLN A 131 -12.49 9.36 17.54
N SER A 132 -11.51 9.57 16.67
CA SER A 132 -11.34 10.82 15.94
C SER A 132 -10.91 10.53 14.50
N TRP A 133 -11.43 11.32 13.55
CA TRP A 133 -11.09 11.13 12.15
C TRP A 133 -11.24 12.43 11.33
N GLU A 134 -10.35 12.59 10.35
CA GLU A 134 -10.41 13.61 9.31
C GLU A 134 -10.05 12.94 7.97
N ILE A 135 -11.04 12.65 7.13
CA ILE A 135 -10.86 11.89 5.90
C ILE A 135 -10.95 12.74 4.64
N LEU A 136 -10.23 12.35 3.60
CA LEU A 136 -10.35 12.95 2.29
C LEU A 136 -11.76 12.78 1.74
N SER A 137 -12.40 13.89 1.34
CA SER A 137 -13.73 13.94 0.73
C SER A 137 -13.64 14.10 -0.79
N GLY A 138 -14.74 13.79 -1.48
CA GLY A 138 -14.85 13.91 -2.93
C GLY A 138 -14.23 12.76 -3.72
N LYS A 139 -14.55 12.67 -5.01
CA LYS A 139 -14.06 11.64 -5.94
C LYS A 139 -14.21 10.20 -5.40
N GLY A 140 -15.34 9.90 -4.77
CA GLY A 140 -15.59 8.58 -4.15
C GLY A 140 -14.68 8.28 -2.95
N GLY A 141 -14.26 9.29 -2.18
CA GLY A 141 -13.36 9.15 -1.03
C GLY A 141 -11.87 9.15 -1.40
N GLN A 142 -11.54 9.44 -2.66
CA GLN A 142 -10.14 9.53 -3.14
C GLN A 142 -9.50 10.89 -2.83
N GLY A 143 -10.30 11.95 -2.71
CA GLY A 143 -9.84 13.33 -2.54
C GLY A 143 -9.03 13.88 -3.71
N SER A 144 -8.54 15.10 -3.54
CA SER A 144 -7.67 15.80 -4.49
C SER A 144 -6.23 15.91 -4.00
N TYR A 145 -5.27 16.01 -4.91
CA TYR A 145 -3.87 16.26 -4.54
C TYR A 145 -3.66 17.68 -4.06
N PHE A 146 -4.26 18.64 -4.74
CA PHE A 146 -4.17 20.06 -4.36
C PHE A 146 -5.48 20.54 -3.76
N ASN A 147 -5.38 21.33 -2.72
CA ASN A 147 -6.49 21.98 -2.02
C ASN A 147 -7.64 21.01 -1.68
N PRO A 148 -7.31 19.86 -1.06
CA PRO A 148 -8.31 18.84 -0.77
C PRO A 148 -9.36 19.33 0.21
N THR A 149 -10.57 18.75 0.10
CA THR A 149 -11.60 18.83 1.12
C THR A 149 -11.45 17.64 2.07
N PHE A 150 -11.51 17.90 3.36
CA PHE A 150 -11.58 16.89 4.40
C PHE A 150 -12.98 16.89 5.02
N LEU A 151 -13.47 15.71 5.31
CA LEU A 151 -14.67 15.47 6.10
C LEU A 151 -14.28 15.01 7.51
N SER A 152 -14.96 15.53 8.51
CA SER A 152 -14.80 15.18 9.92
C SER A 152 -16.17 15.19 10.62
N PRO A 153 -16.28 14.77 11.89
CA PRO A 153 -17.52 14.94 12.67
C PRO A 153 -18.01 16.39 12.74
N ASN A 154 -17.12 17.37 12.58
CA ASN A 154 -17.44 18.81 12.59
C ASN A 154 -17.83 19.36 11.19
N GLY A 155 -18.00 18.49 10.19
CA GLY A 155 -18.32 18.88 8.82
C GLY A 155 -17.13 18.90 7.87
N GLU A 156 -17.34 19.51 6.71
CA GLU A 156 -16.32 19.62 5.64
C GLU A 156 -15.44 20.85 5.81
N SER A 157 -14.15 20.68 5.50
CA SER A 157 -13.17 21.76 5.47
C SER A 157 -12.27 21.64 4.25
N LYS A 158 -12.19 22.70 3.43
CA LYS A 158 -11.23 22.78 2.32
C LYS A 158 -9.93 23.38 2.82
N VAL A 159 -8.79 22.71 2.55
CA VAL A 159 -7.47 23.12 3.04
C VAL A 159 -6.56 23.42 1.87
N THR A 160 -5.97 24.62 1.84
CA THR A 160 -5.01 25.01 0.80
C THR A 160 -3.68 24.30 0.98
N GLY A 161 -3.18 23.69 -0.07
CA GLY A 161 -1.88 23.01 -0.09
C GLY A 161 -1.93 21.66 -0.80
N HIS A 162 -0.86 20.88 -0.64
CA HIS A 162 -0.76 19.52 -1.18
C HIS A 162 -1.22 18.49 -0.14
N SER A 163 -2.05 17.53 -0.56
CA SER A 163 -2.69 16.57 0.35
C SER A 163 -1.70 15.79 1.23
N THR A 164 -0.54 15.40 0.68
CA THR A 164 0.48 14.64 1.42
C THR A 164 1.00 15.46 2.62
N LYS A 165 1.35 16.73 2.40
CA LYS A 165 1.77 17.64 3.48
C LYS A 165 0.64 17.88 4.48
N ILE A 166 -0.58 18.12 4.00
CA ILE A 166 -1.73 18.42 4.86
C ILE A 166 -2.06 17.24 5.78
N ILE A 167 -2.03 16.00 5.26
CA ILE A 167 -2.23 14.79 6.07
C ILE A 167 -1.18 14.71 7.17
N THR A 168 0.08 14.96 6.85
CA THR A 168 1.17 15.00 7.85
C THR A 168 0.96 16.11 8.89
N ASP A 169 0.62 17.33 8.46
CA ASP A 169 0.38 18.45 9.38
C ASP A 169 -0.79 18.15 10.34
N LYS A 170 -1.85 17.49 9.85
CA LYS A 170 -2.97 17.03 10.67
C LYS A 170 -2.56 15.90 11.62
N ALA A 171 -1.76 14.93 11.16
CA ALA A 171 -1.24 13.84 12.00
C ALA A 171 -0.35 14.39 13.13
N LEU A 172 0.56 15.31 12.82
CA LEU A 172 1.41 15.98 13.81
C LEU A 172 0.59 16.81 14.82
N ARG A 173 -0.43 17.51 14.34
CA ARG A 173 -1.37 18.24 15.23
C ARG A 173 -2.11 17.29 16.16
N TRP A 174 -2.59 16.17 15.63
CA TRP A 174 -3.27 15.15 16.43
C TRP A 174 -2.34 14.58 17.51
N LEU A 175 -1.10 14.24 17.14
CA LEU A 175 -0.08 13.77 18.08
C LEU A 175 0.25 14.79 19.17
N LYS A 176 0.30 16.08 18.85
CA LYS A 176 0.54 17.16 19.83
C LYS A 176 -0.61 17.36 20.81
N ASN A 177 -1.85 17.22 20.32
CA ASN A 177 -3.06 17.56 21.08
C ASN A 177 -3.67 16.36 21.82
N ARG A 178 -3.12 15.13 21.67
CA ARG A 178 -3.61 13.94 22.35
C ARG A 178 -3.44 14.03 23.87
N ASP A 179 -4.19 13.25 24.62
CA ASP A 179 -3.90 12.99 26.02
C ASP A 179 -2.59 12.20 26.14
N GLN A 180 -1.54 12.84 26.64
CA GLN A 180 -0.19 12.25 26.71
C GLN A 180 -0.09 11.10 27.73
N LYS A 181 -1.09 10.92 28.59
CA LYS A 181 -1.14 9.84 29.58
C LYS A 181 -1.66 8.52 29.00
N LYS A 182 -2.22 8.54 27.79
CA LYS A 182 -2.80 7.37 27.13
C LYS A 182 -1.96 6.93 25.94
N PRO A 183 -1.83 5.62 25.69
CA PRO A 183 -1.26 5.15 24.44
C PRO A 183 -2.19 5.51 23.26
N PHE A 184 -1.64 5.54 22.07
CA PHE A 184 -2.39 5.87 20.87
C PHE A 184 -2.25 4.84 19.75
N LEU A 185 -3.28 4.77 18.90
CA LEU A 185 -3.27 4.20 17.57
C LEU A 185 -3.60 5.31 16.58
N LEU A 186 -2.62 5.74 15.78
CA LEU A 186 -2.83 6.73 14.72
C LEU A 186 -2.58 6.11 13.35
N CYS A 187 -3.58 6.19 12.47
CA CYS A 187 -3.51 5.81 11.06
C CYS A 187 -3.40 7.08 10.19
N ALA A 188 -2.22 7.35 9.63
CA ALA A 188 -2.02 8.41 8.64
C ALA A 188 -2.03 7.79 7.24
N GLN A 189 -3.11 8.00 6.48
CA GLN A 189 -3.40 7.32 5.23
C GLN A 189 -3.30 8.29 4.04
N TYR A 190 -2.22 8.16 3.27
CA TYR A 190 -1.91 9.03 2.14
C TYR A 190 -2.60 8.58 0.86
N LYS A 191 -2.92 9.55 -0.01
CA LYS A 191 -3.41 9.30 -1.37
C LYS A 191 -2.29 8.91 -2.34
N VAL A 192 -1.10 9.37 -2.10
CA VAL A 192 0.09 9.23 -2.96
C VAL A 192 0.65 7.80 -2.92
N PRO A 193 1.15 7.26 -4.05
CA PRO A 193 1.25 7.82 -5.40
C PRO A 193 0.11 7.46 -6.37
N HIS A 194 -1.12 7.29 -5.89
CA HIS A 194 -2.30 6.98 -6.73
C HIS A 194 -2.50 8.01 -7.87
N ILE A 195 -3.18 7.62 -8.93
CA ILE A 195 -3.55 8.49 -10.06
C ILE A 195 -4.31 9.76 -9.57
N HIS A 196 -4.07 10.99 -10.07
CA HIS A 196 -3.21 11.42 -11.20
C HIS A 196 -1.80 11.75 -10.74
N ARG A 197 -1.02 11.21 -10.11
CA ARG A 197 0.38 11.42 -9.69
C ARG A 197 0.83 12.88 -9.87
N LEU A 198 0.24 13.76 -9.06
CA LEU A 198 0.61 15.17 -9.01
C LEU A 198 1.56 15.38 -7.83
N PRO A 199 2.85 15.59 -8.06
CA PRO A 199 3.81 15.78 -6.98
C PRO A 199 3.62 17.13 -6.29
N PRO A 200 4.13 17.32 -5.06
CA PRO A 200 4.20 18.63 -4.46
C PRO A 200 5.05 19.59 -5.31
N ILE A 201 4.79 20.89 -5.19
CA ILE A 201 5.35 21.92 -6.10
C ILE A 201 6.88 21.87 -6.11
N ASP A 202 7.50 21.73 -4.97
CA ASP A 202 8.95 21.66 -4.77
C ASP A 202 9.61 20.39 -5.37
N ARG A 203 8.80 19.39 -5.71
CA ARG A 203 9.26 18.14 -6.38
C ARG A 203 8.94 18.10 -7.88
N MET A 204 8.16 19.04 -8.43
CA MET A 204 7.78 19.07 -9.84
C MET A 204 8.97 19.18 -10.81
N GLY A 205 10.06 19.83 -10.40
CA GLY A 205 11.24 20.07 -11.24
C GLY A 205 12.28 18.94 -11.29
N GLY A 206 12.19 17.93 -10.41
CA GLY A 206 13.19 16.87 -10.32
C GLY A 206 13.18 15.90 -11.52
N TYR A 207 14.32 15.26 -11.76
CA TYR A 207 14.49 14.12 -12.69
C TYR A 207 14.30 14.40 -14.20
N ASP A 208 14.35 15.66 -14.65
CA ASP A 208 14.21 15.94 -16.07
C ASP A 208 15.36 15.37 -16.90
N ASP A 209 16.58 15.43 -16.37
CA ASP A 209 17.81 14.96 -17.01
C ASP A 209 18.22 13.53 -16.57
N VAL A 210 17.34 12.82 -15.85
CA VAL A 210 17.59 11.45 -15.37
C VAL A 210 16.73 10.47 -16.14
N ASP A 211 17.32 9.43 -16.69
CA ASP A 211 16.57 8.30 -17.24
C ASP A 211 16.57 7.15 -16.23
N PHE A 212 15.36 6.74 -15.84
CA PHE A 212 15.17 5.60 -14.95
C PHE A 212 15.32 4.27 -15.70
N PRO A 213 15.90 3.24 -15.05
CA PRO A 213 16.07 1.94 -15.66
C PRO A 213 14.71 1.32 -16.00
N VAL A 214 14.65 0.79 -17.21
CA VAL A 214 13.46 0.08 -17.74
C VAL A 214 13.45 -1.32 -17.13
N PRO A 215 12.31 -1.85 -16.66
CA PRO A 215 12.22 -3.24 -16.22
C PRO A 215 12.59 -4.23 -17.34
N ASP A 216 13.27 -5.33 -17.01
CA ASP A 216 13.63 -6.37 -17.98
C ASP A 216 12.39 -6.94 -18.69
N THR A 217 11.27 -6.98 -18.01
CA THR A 217 9.97 -7.45 -18.53
C THR A 217 9.17 -6.39 -19.30
N PHE A 218 9.71 -5.18 -19.48
CA PHE A 218 8.94 -4.07 -20.09
C PHE A 218 8.38 -4.37 -21.49
N PHE A 219 9.10 -5.15 -22.27
CA PHE A 219 8.70 -5.59 -23.61
C PHE A 219 8.26 -7.06 -23.64
N ASP A 220 7.63 -7.53 -22.57
CA ASP A 220 7.03 -8.86 -22.50
C ASP A 220 6.04 -9.07 -23.66
N ASP A 221 6.14 -10.22 -24.32
CA ASP A 221 5.33 -10.59 -25.47
C ASP A 221 4.07 -11.37 -25.13
N PHE A 222 3.96 -11.81 -23.88
CA PHE A 222 2.85 -12.61 -23.34
C PHE A 222 2.63 -13.95 -24.07
N SER A 223 3.63 -14.46 -24.80
CA SER A 223 3.50 -15.60 -25.72
C SER A 223 3.00 -16.89 -25.08
N THR A 224 3.25 -17.09 -23.78
CA THR A 224 2.82 -18.29 -23.04
C THR A 224 1.50 -18.11 -22.29
N ARG A 225 0.95 -16.89 -22.28
CA ARG A 225 -0.26 -16.53 -21.50
C ARG A 225 -1.49 -16.39 -22.40
N SER A 226 -2.64 -16.29 -21.76
CA SER A 226 -3.91 -16.10 -22.45
C SER A 226 -3.96 -14.75 -23.16
N SER A 227 -4.56 -14.68 -24.36
CA SER A 227 -4.61 -13.47 -25.20
C SER A 227 -5.18 -12.24 -24.47
N PHE A 228 -6.18 -12.43 -23.61
CA PHE A 228 -6.76 -11.33 -22.83
C PHE A 228 -5.77 -10.64 -21.88
N VAL A 229 -4.65 -11.28 -21.51
CA VAL A 229 -3.60 -10.69 -20.69
C VAL A 229 -2.86 -9.60 -21.45
N SER A 230 -2.53 -9.86 -22.72
CA SER A 230 -1.86 -8.89 -23.60
C SER A 230 -2.77 -7.71 -24.01
N GLU A 231 -4.09 -7.90 -23.96
CA GLU A 231 -5.10 -6.90 -24.33
C GLU A 231 -5.51 -5.98 -23.18
N THR A 232 -4.85 -6.08 -22.03
CA THR A 232 -5.20 -5.29 -20.85
C THR A 232 -5.07 -3.79 -21.11
N TRP A 233 -6.03 -3.01 -20.60
CA TRP A 233 -6.00 -1.54 -20.62
C TRP A 233 -4.85 -0.93 -19.81
N MET A 234 -4.16 -1.73 -18.98
CA MET A 234 -3.05 -1.30 -18.12
C MET A 234 -1.75 -1.02 -18.88
N ALA A 235 -1.69 -1.39 -20.17
CA ALA A 235 -0.51 -1.18 -20.99
C ALA A 235 -0.14 0.31 -21.09
N LEU A 236 1.08 0.66 -20.71
CA LEU A 236 1.61 2.03 -20.74
C LEU A 236 1.49 2.67 -22.13
N LYS A 237 1.71 1.90 -23.20
CA LYS A 237 1.60 2.37 -24.59
C LYS A 237 0.23 2.98 -24.94
N GLY A 238 -0.83 2.53 -24.27
CA GLY A 238 -2.22 3.00 -24.45
C GLY A 238 -2.68 4.02 -23.42
N MET A 239 -1.83 4.42 -22.50
CA MET A 239 -2.21 5.29 -21.38
C MET A 239 -2.62 6.68 -21.87
N LYS A 240 -3.77 7.18 -21.35
CA LYS A 240 -4.31 8.48 -21.72
C LYS A 240 -3.42 9.63 -21.22
N GLY A 241 -3.31 10.68 -22.01
CA GLY A 241 -2.41 11.81 -21.73
C GLY A 241 -2.63 12.47 -20.36
N HIS A 242 -3.88 12.60 -19.87
CA HIS A 242 -4.15 13.19 -18.56
C HIS A 242 -3.59 12.39 -17.39
N VAL A 243 -3.40 11.08 -17.57
CA VAL A 243 -2.77 10.19 -16.57
C VAL A 243 -1.25 10.42 -16.50
N LEU A 244 -0.68 10.93 -17.59
CA LEU A 244 0.74 11.25 -17.74
C LEU A 244 1.05 12.75 -17.53
N ASN A 245 0.10 13.51 -16.99
CA ASN A 245 0.19 14.96 -16.89
C ASN A 245 0.49 15.67 -18.24
N ILE A 246 0.06 15.07 -19.37
CA ILE A 246 0.08 15.69 -20.68
C ILE A 246 -1.22 16.48 -20.84
N ALA A 247 -1.08 17.80 -20.81
CA ALA A 247 -2.20 18.73 -20.85
C ALA A 247 -1.91 19.92 -21.78
N PRO A 248 -2.92 20.72 -22.14
CA PRO A 248 -2.72 22.00 -22.82
C PRO A 248 -1.81 22.92 -22.02
N THR A 249 -1.01 23.72 -22.72
CA THR A 249 -0.14 24.72 -22.12
C THR A 249 -0.96 25.86 -21.53
N LYS A 250 -0.31 26.69 -20.69
CA LYS A 250 -0.94 27.90 -20.14
C LYS A 250 -1.49 28.78 -21.24
N GLU A 251 -0.71 29.04 -22.31
CA GLU A 251 -1.12 29.87 -23.43
C GLU A 251 -2.37 29.36 -24.14
N GLU A 252 -2.44 28.02 -24.36
CA GLU A 252 -3.62 27.38 -24.98
C GLU A 252 -4.85 27.51 -24.09
N ILE A 253 -4.69 27.30 -22.79
CA ILE A 253 -5.79 27.42 -21.81
C ILE A 253 -6.25 28.89 -21.69
N ASP A 254 -5.34 29.84 -21.73
CA ASP A 254 -5.71 31.27 -21.68
C ASP A 254 -6.53 31.68 -22.91
N LYS A 255 -6.23 31.12 -24.09
CA LYS A 255 -7.00 31.31 -25.33
C LYS A 255 -8.36 30.59 -25.30
N ASN A 256 -8.42 29.42 -24.67
CA ASN A 256 -9.64 28.62 -24.52
C ASN A 256 -9.72 27.95 -23.16
N PRO A 257 -10.29 28.59 -22.14
CA PRO A 257 -10.37 28.03 -20.77
C PRO A 257 -11.15 26.71 -20.67
N LYS A 258 -11.97 26.34 -21.66
CA LYS A 258 -12.77 25.11 -21.66
C LYS A 258 -11.92 23.84 -21.80
N ILE A 259 -10.70 23.96 -22.34
CA ILE A 259 -9.80 22.80 -22.50
C ILE A 259 -8.98 22.48 -21.24
N ARG A 260 -9.13 23.26 -20.17
CA ARG A 260 -8.41 23.07 -18.92
C ARG A 260 -8.80 21.73 -18.28
N PRO A 261 -7.82 20.83 -18.00
CA PRO A 261 -8.11 19.57 -17.34
C PRO A 261 -8.66 19.77 -15.92
N PRO A 262 -9.55 18.89 -15.44
CA PRO A 262 -10.17 18.99 -14.13
C PRO A 262 -9.17 19.12 -12.96
N PHE A 263 -8.03 18.42 -13.01
CA PHE A 263 -7.04 18.48 -11.94
C PHE A 263 -6.39 19.87 -11.79
N LEU A 264 -6.27 20.66 -12.88
CA LEU A 264 -5.79 22.04 -12.81
C LEU A 264 -6.83 23.01 -12.21
N ASN A 265 -8.12 22.65 -12.23
CA ASN A 265 -9.16 23.43 -11.56
C ASN A 265 -9.09 23.31 -10.02
N GLU A 266 -8.46 22.23 -9.51
CA GLU A 266 -8.25 22.04 -8.08
C GLU A 266 -7.12 22.93 -7.54
N MET A 267 -6.23 23.43 -8.40
CA MET A 267 -5.09 24.28 -8.06
C MET A 267 -5.48 25.76 -7.98
N ASN A 268 -4.90 26.51 -7.05
CA ASN A 268 -4.94 27.96 -7.07
C ASN A 268 -4.00 28.55 -8.14
N SER A 269 -3.97 29.86 -8.29
CA SER A 269 -3.16 30.53 -9.33
C SER A 269 -1.66 30.29 -9.18
N ILE A 270 -1.14 30.28 -7.95
CA ILE A 270 0.28 30.02 -7.66
C ILE A 270 0.65 28.59 -8.02
N GLN A 271 -0.18 27.63 -7.62
CA GLN A 271 0.02 26.20 -7.89
C GLN A 271 -0.05 25.91 -9.39
N ARG A 272 -1.02 26.49 -10.11
CA ARG A 272 -1.11 26.37 -11.58
C ARG A 272 0.11 26.96 -12.27
N LYS A 273 0.59 28.16 -11.83
CA LYS A 273 1.80 28.77 -12.37
C LYS A 273 3.00 27.83 -12.22
N ALA A 274 3.20 27.25 -11.04
CA ALA A 274 4.27 26.29 -10.79
C ALA A 274 4.13 25.03 -11.67
N TRP A 275 2.90 24.49 -11.79
CA TRP A 275 2.64 23.33 -12.63
C TRP A 275 2.97 23.63 -14.10
N HIS A 276 2.47 24.72 -14.68
CA HIS A 276 2.76 25.12 -16.05
C HIS A 276 4.25 25.36 -16.29
N SER A 277 4.93 26.00 -15.33
CA SER A 277 6.38 26.22 -15.42
C SER A 277 7.16 24.90 -15.57
N ALA A 278 6.73 23.84 -14.86
CA ALA A 278 7.37 22.54 -14.91
C ALA A 278 6.91 21.68 -16.09
N TYR A 279 5.62 21.68 -16.41
CA TYR A 279 5.04 20.70 -17.35
C TYR A 279 4.86 21.21 -18.78
N ASP A 280 4.70 22.53 -19.01
CA ASP A 280 4.55 23.05 -20.38
C ASP A 280 5.75 22.73 -21.26
N PRO A 281 7.03 22.92 -20.84
CA PRO A 281 8.18 22.52 -21.67
C PRO A 281 8.18 21.03 -22.01
N ARG A 282 7.83 20.17 -21.03
CA ARG A 282 7.74 18.71 -21.22
C ARG A 282 6.63 18.33 -22.20
N ASN A 283 5.49 19.02 -22.13
CA ASN A 283 4.33 18.76 -22.98
C ASN A 283 4.57 19.24 -24.41
N LEU A 284 5.24 20.38 -24.57
CA LEU A 284 5.68 20.89 -25.89
C LEU A 284 6.70 19.93 -26.54
N ARG A 285 7.68 19.41 -25.77
CA ARG A 285 8.63 18.40 -26.26
C ARG A 285 7.92 17.14 -26.73
N TYR A 286 6.96 16.63 -25.95
CA TYR A 286 6.15 15.47 -26.36
C TYR A 286 5.45 15.71 -27.69
N ARG A 287 4.76 16.84 -27.84
CA ARG A 287 4.03 17.19 -29.07
C ARG A 287 4.96 17.34 -30.28
N LYS A 288 6.11 18.01 -30.09
CA LYS A 288 7.13 18.15 -31.14
C LYS A 288 7.60 16.78 -31.63
N LEU A 289 8.03 15.90 -30.71
CA LEU A 289 8.50 14.55 -31.07
C LEU A 289 7.41 13.70 -31.73
N SER A 290 6.16 13.81 -31.26
CA SER A 290 5.02 13.13 -31.89
C SER A 290 4.74 13.64 -33.30
N LYS A 291 4.81 14.95 -33.52
CA LYS A 291 4.59 15.57 -34.85
C LYS A 291 5.71 15.23 -35.85
N GLU A 292 6.93 15.04 -35.35
CA GLU A 292 8.09 14.64 -36.14
C GLU A 292 8.17 13.13 -36.40
N ASN A 293 7.15 12.36 -36.00
CA ASN A 293 7.09 10.88 -36.06
C ASN A 293 8.28 10.18 -35.35
N LYS A 294 8.90 10.86 -34.38
CA LYS A 294 10.00 10.31 -33.57
C LYS A 294 9.52 9.45 -32.38
N LEU A 295 8.20 9.42 -32.13
CA LEU A 295 7.58 8.64 -31.04
C LEU A 295 6.66 7.56 -31.61
N GLU A 296 7.27 6.51 -32.17
CA GLU A 296 6.56 5.32 -32.66
C GLU A 296 7.12 4.04 -32.02
N GLY A 297 6.34 2.98 -32.01
CA GLY A 297 6.73 1.66 -31.53
C GLY A 297 7.40 1.69 -30.14
N LYS A 298 8.58 1.10 -30.05
CA LYS A 298 9.37 1.01 -28.80
C LYS A 298 9.79 2.38 -28.27
N ALA A 299 10.15 3.33 -29.16
CA ALA A 299 10.55 4.68 -28.75
C ALA A 299 9.42 5.43 -28.03
N LYS A 300 8.18 5.29 -28.51
CA LYS A 300 7.00 5.83 -27.84
C LYS A 300 6.77 5.19 -26.47
N SER A 301 6.88 3.87 -26.37
CA SER A 301 6.68 3.15 -25.11
C SER A 301 7.70 3.57 -24.06
N LEU A 302 8.97 3.72 -24.42
CA LEU A 302 10.04 4.19 -23.55
C LEU A 302 9.82 5.64 -23.10
N PHE A 303 9.42 6.52 -24.01
CA PHE A 303 9.12 7.91 -23.66
C PHE A 303 7.97 8.00 -22.68
N ILE A 304 6.89 7.24 -22.88
CA ILE A 304 5.74 7.18 -21.97
C ILE A 304 6.15 6.64 -20.62
N TYR A 305 6.97 5.58 -20.59
CA TYR A 305 7.52 5.03 -19.36
C TYR A 305 8.30 6.09 -18.55
N GLN A 306 9.25 6.79 -19.18
CA GLN A 306 10.02 7.83 -18.50
C GLN A 306 9.11 8.96 -17.98
N ARG A 307 8.11 9.34 -18.73
CA ARG A 307 7.11 10.33 -18.32
C ARG A 307 6.34 9.89 -17.07
N PHE A 308 5.88 8.64 -17.07
CA PHE A 308 5.14 8.01 -15.99
C PHE A 308 5.99 7.82 -14.74
N ILE A 309 7.16 7.19 -14.86
CA ILE A 309 7.98 6.81 -13.71
C ILE A 309 8.56 8.04 -12.99
N LYS A 310 8.93 9.08 -13.72
CA LYS A 310 9.42 10.34 -13.13
C LYS A 310 8.35 10.99 -12.25
N ASP A 311 7.10 11.07 -12.70
CA ASP A 311 6.02 11.64 -11.90
C ASP A 311 5.65 10.75 -10.71
N TYR A 312 5.75 9.43 -10.87
CA TYR A 312 5.55 8.48 -9.79
C TYR A 312 6.59 8.66 -8.69
N ILE A 313 7.87 8.72 -9.05
CA ILE A 313 8.98 8.90 -8.09
C ILE A 313 8.91 10.27 -7.42
N ARG A 314 8.64 11.36 -8.14
CA ARG A 314 8.41 12.69 -7.54
C ARG A 314 7.33 12.68 -6.45
N CYS A 315 6.29 11.89 -6.65
CA CYS A 315 5.24 11.71 -5.64
C CYS A 315 5.74 10.91 -4.43
N VAL A 316 6.53 9.87 -4.67
CA VAL A 316 7.13 9.04 -3.61
C VAL A 316 8.11 9.85 -2.76
N ASP A 317 8.97 10.66 -3.39
CA ASP A 317 9.90 11.54 -2.68
C ASP A 317 9.16 12.53 -1.77
N GLY A 318 8.09 13.13 -2.29
CA GLY A 318 7.24 14.01 -1.49
C GLY A 318 6.54 13.29 -0.33
N LEU A 319 6.28 11.99 -0.44
CA LEU A 319 5.77 11.17 0.66
C LEU A 319 6.87 10.89 1.67
N ASP A 320 8.05 10.47 1.20
CA ASP A 320 9.20 10.15 2.06
C ASP A 320 9.60 11.35 2.94
N ASP A 321 9.65 12.57 2.36
CA ASP A 321 9.87 13.80 3.12
C ASP A 321 8.86 13.98 4.27
N GLN A 322 7.58 13.68 4.00
CA GLN A 322 6.54 13.85 5.00
C GLN A 322 6.59 12.78 6.08
N ILE A 323 7.00 11.56 5.74
CA ILE A 323 7.25 10.48 6.71
C ILE A 323 8.42 10.87 7.62
N GLY A 324 9.50 11.44 7.06
CA GLY A 324 10.62 11.98 7.82
C GLY A 324 10.17 12.94 8.92
N ARG A 325 9.31 13.88 8.59
CA ARG A 325 8.76 14.86 9.56
C ARG A 325 8.03 14.19 10.74
N ILE A 326 7.33 13.09 10.49
CA ILE A 326 6.64 12.36 11.58
C ILE A 326 7.67 11.60 12.42
N LEU A 327 8.65 10.94 11.79
CA LEU A 327 9.70 10.22 12.52
C LEU A 327 10.53 11.17 13.40
N ASP A 328 10.90 12.34 12.86
CA ASP A 328 11.64 13.36 13.60
C ASP A 328 10.83 13.89 14.81
N TYR A 329 9.51 14.07 14.64
CA TYR A 329 8.63 14.43 15.76
C TYR A 329 8.61 13.34 16.85
N LEU A 330 8.54 12.05 16.47
CA LEU A 330 8.59 10.96 17.45
C LEU A 330 9.89 10.97 18.25
N ASP A 331 11.02 11.28 17.60
CA ASP A 331 12.32 11.33 18.28
C ASP A 331 12.42 12.54 19.22
N GLN A 332 12.05 13.72 18.74
CA GLN A 332 12.07 14.97 19.50
C GLN A 332 11.15 14.95 20.73
N SER A 333 10.11 14.11 20.70
CA SER A 333 9.13 13.96 21.78
C SER A 333 9.33 12.71 22.63
N ASP A 334 10.46 12.01 22.47
CA ASP A 334 10.77 10.73 23.15
C ASP A 334 9.75 9.60 22.89
N LEU A 335 8.82 9.78 21.96
CA LEU A 335 7.81 8.78 21.62
C LEU A 335 8.38 7.60 20.84
N SER A 336 9.48 7.81 20.12
CA SER A 336 10.12 6.78 19.28
C SER A 336 10.51 5.53 20.07
N LYS A 337 10.86 5.67 21.34
CA LYS A 337 11.30 4.57 22.23
C LYS A 337 10.19 3.54 22.51
N ASN A 338 8.94 3.97 22.52
CA ASN A 338 7.78 3.11 22.80
C ASN A 338 6.68 3.26 21.74
N THR A 339 7.07 3.29 20.47
CA THR A 339 6.13 3.35 19.35
C THR A 339 6.44 2.27 18.33
N LEU A 340 5.44 1.41 18.08
CA LEU A 340 5.42 0.54 16.91
C LEU A 340 5.08 1.39 15.69
N VAL A 341 6.05 1.62 14.83
CA VAL A 341 5.87 2.30 13.54
C VAL A 341 5.76 1.26 12.43
N ILE A 342 4.70 1.35 11.64
CA ILE A 342 4.45 0.46 10.51
C ILE A 342 4.22 1.31 9.27
N TYR A 343 4.92 0.97 8.19
CA TYR A 343 4.65 1.48 6.85
C TYR A 343 4.16 0.36 5.94
N SER A 344 3.09 0.64 5.17
CA SER A 344 2.57 -0.26 4.14
C SER A 344 1.82 0.50 3.05
N SER A 345 1.38 -0.23 2.02
CA SER A 345 0.47 0.25 0.97
C SER A 345 -0.72 -0.70 0.85
N ASP A 346 -1.83 -0.18 0.33
CA ASP A 346 -3.04 -0.99 0.16
C ASP A 346 -2.86 -2.14 -0.84
N GLN A 347 -1.96 -1.99 -1.82
CA GLN A 347 -1.47 -3.07 -2.69
C GLN A 347 -0.14 -2.68 -3.33
N GLY A 348 0.46 -3.62 -4.08
CA GLY A 348 1.55 -3.35 -4.99
C GLY A 348 1.07 -2.64 -6.25
N PHE A 349 2.01 -2.37 -7.15
CA PHE A 349 1.72 -1.61 -8.37
C PHE A 349 2.75 -1.91 -9.45
N PHE A 350 2.31 -2.08 -10.70
CA PHE A 350 3.21 -2.18 -11.84
C PHE A 350 3.78 -0.81 -12.18
N THR A 351 5.09 -0.71 -12.21
CA THR A 351 5.82 0.51 -12.56
C THR A 351 6.62 0.34 -13.85
N GLY A 352 6.04 -0.36 -14.81
CA GLY A 352 6.62 -0.66 -16.11
C GLY A 352 6.87 -2.15 -16.36
N GLU A 353 6.84 -2.99 -15.32
CA GLU A 353 6.94 -4.44 -15.48
C GLU A 353 5.82 -4.92 -16.41
N HIS A 354 6.12 -5.84 -17.30
CA HIS A 354 5.23 -6.31 -18.37
C HIS A 354 4.70 -5.19 -19.30
N GLY A 355 5.36 -4.03 -19.32
CA GLY A 355 4.88 -2.84 -20.03
C GLY A 355 3.62 -2.21 -19.44
N TRP A 356 3.30 -2.50 -18.18
CA TRP A 356 2.08 -2.07 -17.50
C TRP A 356 2.31 -0.98 -16.47
N ALA A 357 1.21 -0.28 -16.15
CA ALA A 357 1.06 0.54 -14.95
C ALA A 357 -0.35 0.31 -14.41
N GLU A 358 -0.51 0.14 -13.15
CA GLU A 358 -1.73 -0.17 -12.38
C GLU A 358 -1.54 -1.42 -11.49
N LYS A 359 -2.61 -2.05 -11.08
CA LYS A 359 -2.69 -3.16 -10.12
C LYS A 359 -3.74 -4.17 -10.55
N ARG A 360 -4.24 -4.99 -9.67
CA ARG A 360 -5.38 -5.92 -9.81
C ARG A 360 -4.97 -7.36 -10.11
N TRP A 361 -4.00 -7.59 -11.00
CA TRP A 361 -3.52 -8.95 -11.30
C TRP A 361 -2.86 -9.60 -10.08
N MET A 362 -2.89 -10.93 -10.03
CA MET A 362 -2.18 -11.70 -9.00
C MET A 362 -0.67 -11.85 -9.29
N TYR A 363 -0.10 -11.13 -10.24
CA TYR A 363 1.35 -11.11 -10.45
C TYR A 363 2.06 -10.39 -9.31
N GLU A 364 3.31 -10.78 -9.03
CA GLU A 364 4.04 -10.37 -7.82
C GLU A 364 4.05 -8.84 -7.63
N GLU A 365 4.17 -8.04 -8.68
CA GLU A 365 4.22 -6.58 -8.62
C GLU A 365 2.95 -5.92 -8.08
N SER A 366 1.80 -6.49 -8.38
CA SER A 366 0.50 -6.04 -7.88
C SER A 366 0.10 -6.74 -6.58
N PHE A 367 0.47 -8.01 -6.44
CA PHE A 367 0.09 -8.85 -5.32
C PHE A 367 0.90 -8.54 -4.06
N LYS A 368 2.21 -8.25 -4.19
CA LYS A 368 3.06 -7.81 -3.07
C LYS A 368 2.76 -6.37 -2.70
N SER A 369 2.68 -6.09 -1.42
CA SER A 369 2.69 -4.73 -0.88
C SER A 369 3.91 -4.51 0.03
N PRO A 370 4.44 -3.28 0.09
CA PRO A 370 5.50 -2.98 1.04
C PRO A 370 5.00 -3.20 2.47
N LEU A 371 5.87 -3.73 3.32
CA LEU A 371 5.65 -3.82 4.75
C LEU A 371 6.99 -3.65 5.46
N ILE A 372 7.10 -2.57 6.22
CA ILE A 372 8.29 -2.20 6.99
C ILE A 372 7.83 -1.87 8.39
N MET A 373 8.50 -2.39 9.40
CA MET A 373 8.12 -2.17 10.81
C MET A 373 9.33 -1.81 11.66
N ARG A 374 9.15 -0.86 12.58
CA ARG A 374 10.11 -0.53 13.63
C ARG A 374 9.41 -0.61 15.00
N TRP A 375 9.95 -1.40 15.89
CA TRP A 375 9.48 -1.50 17.28
C TRP A 375 10.67 -1.69 18.20
N PRO A 376 11.21 -0.60 18.76
CA PRO A 376 12.38 -0.69 19.64
C PRO A 376 12.18 -1.66 20.80
N GLY A 377 13.20 -2.45 21.10
CA GLY A 377 13.14 -3.49 22.14
C GLY A 377 12.41 -4.79 21.75
N THR A 378 11.63 -4.78 20.66
CA THR A 378 10.86 -5.96 20.20
C THR A 378 11.34 -6.47 18.84
N ILE A 379 11.68 -5.59 17.93
CA ILE A 379 12.18 -5.93 16.59
C ILE A 379 13.67 -5.60 16.52
N ALA A 380 14.47 -6.58 16.12
CA ALA A 380 15.91 -6.38 15.91
C ALA A 380 16.15 -5.44 14.71
N PRO A 381 16.95 -4.34 14.87
CA PRO A 381 17.26 -3.44 13.77
C PRO A 381 17.93 -4.15 12.59
N GLY A 382 17.55 -3.77 11.36
CA GLY A 382 18.10 -4.31 10.11
C GLY A 382 17.70 -5.76 9.82
N SER A 383 16.76 -6.32 10.57
CA SER A 383 16.27 -7.70 10.36
C SER A 383 15.40 -7.81 9.09
N ARG A 384 15.22 -9.04 8.61
CA ARG A 384 14.38 -9.35 7.45
C ARG A 384 13.47 -10.53 7.72
N VAL A 385 12.20 -10.38 7.35
CA VAL A 385 11.21 -11.46 7.41
C VAL A 385 10.92 -11.94 6.00
N VAL A 386 11.21 -13.22 5.74
CA VAL A 386 11.03 -13.86 4.42
C VAL A 386 9.79 -14.76 4.36
N LYS A 387 9.07 -14.92 5.49
CA LYS A 387 7.84 -15.71 5.57
C LYS A 387 6.69 -15.04 4.81
N LEU A 388 5.77 -15.86 4.31
CA LEU A 388 4.55 -15.38 3.66
C LEU A 388 3.64 -14.69 4.66
N VAL A 389 3.42 -13.40 4.51
CA VAL A 389 2.48 -12.63 5.30
C VAL A 389 1.45 -11.97 4.40
N GLN A 390 0.27 -11.66 4.94
CA GLN A 390 -0.78 -10.97 4.20
C GLN A 390 -1.26 -9.74 4.97
N ASN A 391 -1.84 -8.77 4.26
CA ASN A 391 -2.35 -7.53 4.84
C ASN A 391 -3.39 -7.75 5.95
N ILE A 392 -4.10 -8.88 5.97
CA ILE A 392 -5.00 -9.30 7.07
C ILE A 392 -4.26 -9.57 8.39
N ASP A 393 -2.94 -9.76 8.37
CA ASP A 393 -2.12 -10.02 9.56
C ASP A 393 -1.89 -8.76 10.40
N LEU A 394 -2.15 -7.58 9.83
CA LEU A 394 -2.00 -6.31 10.53
C LEU A 394 -2.99 -6.19 11.70
N ALA A 395 -4.26 -6.56 11.50
CA ALA A 395 -5.27 -6.49 12.57
C ALA A 395 -4.86 -7.27 13.83
N PRO A 396 -4.55 -8.59 13.76
CA PRO A 396 -4.10 -9.34 14.94
C PRO A 396 -2.76 -8.84 15.48
N THR A 397 -1.89 -8.28 14.65
CA THR A 397 -0.62 -7.68 15.09
C THR A 397 -0.87 -6.43 15.95
N PHE A 398 -1.78 -5.56 15.54
CA PHE A 398 -2.17 -4.38 16.33
C PHE A 398 -2.82 -4.77 17.66
N LEU A 399 -3.71 -5.77 17.66
CA LEU A 399 -4.33 -6.28 18.90
C LEU A 399 -3.26 -6.81 19.86
N LYS A 400 -2.37 -7.68 19.41
CA LYS A 400 -1.30 -8.24 20.25
C LYS A 400 -0.37 -7.15 20.79
N ALA A 401 0.00 -6.16 19.96
CA ALA A 401 0.77 -5.01 20.42
C ALA A 401 0.04 -4.19 21.50
N SER A 402 -1.30 -4.14 21.44
CA SER A 402 -2.13 -3.47 22.44
C SER A 402 -2.44 -4.31 23.68
N GLY A 403 -1.91 -5.54 23.77
CA GLY A 403 -2.19 -6.48 24.88
C GLY A 403 -3.58 -7.12 24.80
N LEU A 404 -4.23 -7.13 23.63
CA LEU A 404 -5.57 -7.66 23.42
C LEU A 404 -5.55 -9.09 22.84
N PRO A 405 -6.55 -9.92 23.16
CA PRO A 405 -6.71 -11.22 22.53
C PRO A 405 -7.08 -11.06 21.06
N VAL A 406 -6.66 -12.02 20.25
CA VAL A 406 -7.03 -12.13 18.84
C VAL A 406 -8.29 -12.99 18.74
N PRO A 407 -9.41 -12.49 18.19
CA PRO A 407 -10.62 -13.28 18.02
C PRO A 407 -10.44 -14.41 16.99
N ASP A 408 -11.07 -15.56 17.23
CA ASP A 408 -11.06 -16.69 16.30
C ASP A 408 -11.77 -16.39 14.97
N SER A 409 -12.59 -15.35 14.93
CA SER A 409 -13.36 -14.94 13.76
C SER A 409 -12.54 -14.23 12.68
N ILE A 410 -11.29 -13.84 12.95
CA ILE A 410 -10.38 -13.23 11.96
C ILE A 410 -9.47 -14.28 11.33
N HIS A 411 -8.99 -13.99 10.13
CA HIS A 411 -8.19 -14.93 9.33
C HIS A 411 -6.68 -14.67 9.43
N GLY A 412 -6.32 -13.45 9.80
CA GLY A 412 -4.93 -13.02 9.94
C GLY A 412 -4.21 -13.67 11.11
N LEU A 413 -2.89 -13.73 11.03
CA LEU A 413 -1.99 -14.19 12.08
C LEU A 413 -1.16 -13.01 12.61
N ALA A 414 -1.01 -12.90 13.92
CA ALA A 414 -0.17 -11.87 14.51
C ALA A 414 1.30 -12.06 14.10
N LEU A 415 1.98 -10.98 13.72
CA LEU A 415 3.34 -11.02 13.17
C LEU A 415 4.44 -11.12 14.25
N GLN A 416 4.13 -10.90 15.53
CA GLN A 416 5.10 -10.93 16.61
C GLN A 416 6.00 -12.17 16.64
N PRO A 417 5.51 -13.41 16.38
CA PRO A 417 6.38 -14.57 16.32
C PRO A 417 7.46 -14.52 15.24
N LEU A 418 7.32 -13.64 14.23
CA LEU A 418 8.30 -13.47 13.14
C LEU A 418 9.41 -12.47 13.49
N PHE A 419 9.32 -11.76 14.62
CA PHE A 419 10.30 -10.75 15.03
C PHE A 419 11.54 -11.35 15.68
N SER A 420 11.47 -12.59 16.17
CA SER A 420 12.62 -13.35 16.64
C SER A 420 13.15 -14.26 15.54
N ASN A 421 14.45 -14.52 15.55
CA ASN A 421 15.07 -15.50 14.62
C ASN A 421 14.82 -16.96 15.01
N GLU A 422 14.09 -17.19 16.10
CA GLU A 422 13.76 -18.53 16.60
C GLU A 422 12.43 -18.99 16.03
N TYR A 423 12.47 -19.67 14.88
CA TYR A 423 11.27 -20.16 14.19
C TYR A 423 10.76 -21.51 14.72
N ASN A 424 10.56 -21.65 16.01
CA ASN A 424 10.01 -22.88 16.62
C ASN A 424 8.46 -22.96 16.58
N PHE A 425 7.83 -22.29 15.60
CA PHE A 425 6.37 -22.23 15.49
C PHE A 425 5.89 -22.57 14.08
N ARG A 426 4.65 -23.04 13.98
CA ARG A 426 3.99 -23.26 12.69
C ARG A 426 3.55 -21.93 12.08
N TRP A 427 4.06 -21.62 10.89
CA TRP A 427 3.58 -20.51 10.08
C TRP A 427 2.90 -21.02 8.81
N ARG A 428 2.06 -20.18 8.18
CA ARG A 428 1.41 -20.54 6.91
C ARG A 428 2.44 -20.83 5.83
N LYS A 429 2.12 -21.80 4.96
CA LYS A 429 2.95 -22.20 3.81
C LYS A 429 2.38 -21.72 2.50
N ASP A 430 1.16 -21.22 2.50
CA ASP A 430 0.43 -20.76 1.33
C ASP A 430 -0.54 -19.64 1.69
N ILE A 431 -0.91 -18.86 0.69
CA ILE A 431 -1.82 -17.70 0.78
C ILE A 431 -2.84 -17.73 -0.34
N LEU A 432 -4.06 -17.26 -0.03
CA LEU A 432 -5.17 -17.10 -0.97
C LEU A 432 -5.22 -15.67 -1.49
N TYR A 433 -5.48 -15.52 -2.78
CA TYR A 433 -5.80 -14.27 -3.46
C TYR A 433 -7.15 -14.37 -4.16
N GLN A 434 -7.95 -13.29 -4.14
CA GLN A 434 -9.24 -13.25 -4.83
C GLN A 434 -9.55 -11.84 -5.33
N TYR A 435 -9.79 -11.70 -6.62
CA TYR A 435 -10.19 -10.46 -7.27
C TYR A 435 -11.59 -10.60 -7.90
N PHE A 436 -12.52 -9.73 -7.52
CA PHE A 436 -13.94 -9.82 -7.88
C PHE A 436 -14.48 -8.60 -8.65
N ASP A 437 -13.72 -7.51 -8.75
CA ASP A 437 -14.18 -6.23 -9.32
C ASP A 437 -14.22 -6.22 -10.86
N GLY A 438 -13.95 -7.35 -11.49
CA GLY A 438 -14.05 -7.60 -12.92
C GLY A 438 -15.37 -8.25 -13.32
N GLY A 439 -15.37 -8.95 -14.45
CA GLY A 439 -16.54 -9.67 -14.93
C GLY A 439 -16.28 -10.52 -16.15
N THR A 440 -17.33 -11.09 -16.73
CA THR A 440 -17.29 -11.73 -18.05
C THR A 440 -16.88 -10.71 -19.12
N PRO A 441 -16.47 -11.13 -20.33
CA PRO A 441 -16.15 -10.19 -21.42
C PRO A 441 -17.21 -9.11 -21.65
N GLU A 442 -18.49 -9.43 -21.48
CA GLU A 442 -19.62 -8.52 -21.64
C GLU A 442 -19.78 -7.55 -20.46
N GLN A 443 -19.33 -7.95 -19.25
CA GLN A 443 -19.50 -7.22 -18.00
C GLN A 443 -18.26 -6.42 -17.58
N ARG A 444 -17.14 -6.60 -18.28
CA ARG A 444 -15.82 -6.09 -17.84
C ARG A 444 -15.70 -4.58 -17.82
N GLY A 445 -16.68 -3.79 -18.03
CA GLY A 445 -16.62 -2.35 -17.90
C GLY A 445 -15.30 -1.73 -18.43
N PRO A 446 -14.93 -0.55 -17.95
CA PRO A 446 -13.74 0.16 -18.46
C PRO A 446 -12.40 -0.54 -18.11
N TYR A 447 -12.38 -1.49 -17.19
CA TYR A 447 -11.14 -2.12 -16.72
C TYR A 447 -10.79 -3.42 -17.44
N ASN A 448 -11.68 -3.95 -18.27
CA ASN A 448 -11.48 -5.15 -19.09
C ASN A 448 -10.61 -6.25 -18.44
N MET A 449 -10.94 -6.60 -17.19
CA MET A 449 -10.18 -7.57 -16.40
C MET A 449 -11.08 -8.70 -15.93
N PRO A 450 -10.74 -9.99 -16.17
CA PRO A 450 -11.51 -11.11 -15.68
C PRO A 450 -11.40 -11.22 -14.17
N ARG A 451 -12.45 -11.70 -13.51
CA ARG A 451 -12.36 -12.14 -12.13
C ARG A 451 -11.44 -13.33 -12.04
N HIS A 452 -10.61 -13.34 -11.02
CA HIS A 452 -9.66 -14.42 -10.83
C HIS A 452 -9.35 -14.63 -9.36
N GLU A 453 -8.91 -15.82 -9.07
CA GLU A 453 -8.46 -16.23 -7.75
C GLU A 453 -7.22 -17.10 -7.89
N GLY A 454 -6.47 -17.26 -6.82
CA GLY A 454 -5.30 -18.08 -6.89
C GLY A 454 -4.69 -18.41 -5.54
N ILE A 455 -3.70 -19.23 -5.59
CA ILE A 455 -2.88 -19.65 -4.45
C ILE A 455 -1.41 -19.44 -4.77
N ARG A 456 -0.68 -18.97 -3.78
CA ARG A 456 0.79 -18.85 -3.83
C ARG A 456 1.36 -19.52 -2.61
N ASP A 457 2.32 -20.43 -2.80
CA ASP A 457 3.18 -20.95 -1.73
C ASP A 457 4.59 -20.37 -1.82
N GLU A 458 5.58 -20.89 -1.12
CA GLU A 458 6.94 -20.36 -1.12
C GLU A 458 7.62 -20.41 -2.50
N ARG A 459 7.18 -21.30 -3.41
CA ARG A 459 7.80 -21.52 -4.71
C ARG A 459 6.84 -21.36 -5.89
N TYR A 460 5.60 -21.79 -5.75
CA TYR A 460 4.67 -21.89 -6.88
C TYR A 460 3.50 -20.93 -6.75
N LYS A 461 3.00 -20.50 -7.89
CA LYS A 461 1.78 -19.71 -7.99
C LYS A 461 0.83 -20.36 -9.00
N LEU A 462 -0.44 -20.46 -8.64
CA LEU A 462 -1.52 -20.93 -9.52
C LEU A 462 -2.63 -19.88 -9.53
N ILE A 463 -3.02 -19.44 -10.73
CA ILE A 463 -4.08 -18.44 -10.95
C ILE A 463 -5.21 -19.10 -11.74
N SER A 464 -6.45 -18.87 -11.33
CA SER A 464 -7.67 -19.35 -11.98
C SER A 464 -8.50 -18.16 -12.47
N PHE A 465 -8.66 -18.04 -13.75
CA PHE A 465 -9.63 -17.16 -14.42
C PHE A 465 -10.92 -17.95 -14.61
N TYR A 466 -11.66 -18.14 -13.51
CA TYR A 466 -12.71 -19.14 -13.42
C TYR A 466 -13.90 -18.90 -14.37
N GLU A 467 -14.18 -17.65 -14.73
CA GLU A 467 -15.22 -17.31 -15.72
C GLU A 467 -14.82 -17.67 -17.16
N LEU A 468 -13.52 -17.78 -17.42
CA LEU A 468 -12.94 -18.11 -18.74
C LEU A 468 -12.49 -19.57 -18.82
N ASN A 469 -12.59 -20.32 -17.71
CA ASN A 469 -12.03 -21.65 -17.56
C ASN A 469 -10.55 -21.74 -17.98
N GLN A 470 -9.76 -20.70 -17.65
CA GLN A 470 -8.34 -20.61 -17.97
C GLN A 470 -7.51 -20.57 -16.70
N TRP A 471 -6.28 -21.05 -16.80
CA TRP A 471 -5.36 -21.16 -15.67
C TRP A 471 -3.96 -20.73 -16.08
N GLU A 472 -3.23 -20.19 -15.10
CA GLU A 472 -1.79 -19.95 -15.19
C GLU A 472 -1.09 -20.60 -14.01
N PHE A 473 0.12 -21.14 -14.25
CA PHE A 473 0.95 -21.75 -13.24
C PHE A 473 2.41 -21.36 -13.43
N TYR A 474 3.07 -20.91 -12.35
CA TYR A 474 4.42 -20.38 -12.35
C TYR A 474 5.30 -21.01 -11.29
N ASP A 475 6.58 -21.31 -11.63
CA ASP A 475 7.65 -21.66 -10.69
C ASP A 475 8.46 -20.41 -10.36
N LEU A 476 8.09 -19.69 -9.32
CA LEU A 476 8.67 -18.40 -8.93
C LEU A 476 10.16 -18.46 -8.54
N LYS A 477 10.70 -19.68 -8.30
CA LYS A 477 12.13 -19.87 -8.06
C LYS A 477 12.94 -19.77 -9.36
N ASN A 478 12.42 -20.30 -10.44
CA ASN A 478 13.07 -20.34 -11.75
C ASN A 478 12.59 -19.24 -12.68
N ASP A 479 11.38 -18.72 -12.46
CA ASP A 479 10.72 -17.66 -13.21
C ASP A 479 10.10 -16.64 -12.23
N PRO A 480 10.91 -15.81 -11.55
CA PRO A 480 10.42 -14.84 -10.58
C PRO A 480 9.60 -13.71 -11.20
N TYR A 481 9.65 -13.57 -12.50
CA TYR A 481 8.92 -12.55 -13.28
C TYR A 481 7.67 -13.08 -13.98
N GLU A 482 7.30 -14.35 -13.77
CA GLU A 482 6.05 -14.94 -14.29
C GLU A 482 5.90 -14.83 -15.81
N LEU A 483 7.00 -15.02 -16.54
CA LEU A 483 7.04 -14.94 -18.01
C LEU A 483 6.56 -16.23 -18.68
N ASN A 484 6.73 -17.39 -18.02
CA ASN A 484 6.50 -18.70 -18.59
C ASN A 484 5.36 -19.44 -17.89
N ASN A 485 4.16 -19.42 -18.47
CA ASN A 485 3.03 -20.16 -17.95
C ASN A 485 3.19 -21.67 -18.18
N LEU A 486 3.42 -22.43 -17.11
CA LEU A 486 3.65 -23.87 -17.12
C LEU A 486 2.37 -24.72 -16.96
N ILE A 487 1.19 -24.13 -17.17
CA ILE A 487 -0.08 -24.86 -16.93
C ILE A 487 -0.24 -26.13 -17.77
N ASN A 488 0.37 -26.17 -18.94
CA ASN A 488 0.35 -27.31 -19.86
C ASN A 488 1.62 -28.17 -19.81
N ASP A 489 2.58 -27.83 -18.92
CA ASP A 489 3.80 -28.61 -18.77
C ASP A 489 3.54 -29.93 -18.05
N GLN A 490 3.97 -31.04 -18.68
CA GLN A 490 3.75 -32.38 -18.13
C GLN A 490 4.54 -32.64 -16.82
N GLN A 491 5.72 -32.02 -16.69
CA GLN A 491 6.55 -32.17 -15.49
C GLN A 491 5.92 -31.45 -14.28
N SER A 492 5.17 -30.40 -14.51
CA SER A 492 4.49 -29.60 -13.48
C SER A 492 3.14 -30.16 -13.05
N LYS A 493 2.62 -31.19 -13.72
CA LYS A 493 1.27 -31.74 -13.53
C LYS A 493 0.93 -32.10 -12.07
N ALA A 494 1.86 -32.72 -11.37
CA ALA A 494 1.66 -33.13 -9.95
C ALA A 494 1.50 -31.91 -9.05
N GLU A 495 2.34 -30.88 -9.22
CA GLU A 495 2.28 -29.63 -8.46
C GLU A 495 1.02 -28.83 -8.79
N ILE A 496 0.63 -28.76 -10.05
CA ILE A 496 -0.62 -28.10 -10.46
C ILE A 496 -1.82 -28.75 -9.77
N MET A 497 -1.89 -30.09 -9.73
CA MET A 497 -2.96 -30.80 -9.02
C MET A 497 -2.94 -30.54 -7.51
N ARG A 498 -1.76 -30.54 -6.89
CA ARG A 498 -1.58 -30.19 -5.47
C ARG A 498 -2.11 -28.79 -5.18
N MET A 499 -1.71 -27.80 -5.99
CA MET A 499 -2.13 -26.41 -5.83
C MET A 499 -3.63 -26.21 -6.07
N LYS A 500 -4.22 -26.87 -7.08
CA LYS A 500 -5.69 -26.86 -7.30
C LYS A 500 -6.47 -27.43 -6.11
N LYS A 501 -6.01 -28.54 -5.53
CA LYS A 501 -6.62 -29.14 -4.32
C LYS A 501 -6.51 -28.18 -3.14
N ARG A 502 -5.34 -27.57 -2.93
CA ARG A 502 -5.10 -26.66 -1.82
C ARG A 502 -5.90 -25.37 -1.95
N LEU A 503 -6.03 -24.80 -3.16
CA LEU A 503 -6.87 -23.64 -3.44
C LEU A 503 -8.33 -23.88 -3.00
N LYS A 504 -8.89 -25.05 -3.31
CA LYS A 504 -10.26 -25.41 -2.85
C LYS A 504 -10.38 -25.41 -1.33
N ILE A 505 -9.37 -25.92 -0.63
CA ILE A 505 -9.34 -25.95 0.85
C ILE A 505 -9.31 -24.53 1.41
N LEU A 506 -8.42 -23.67 0.90
CA LEU A 506 -8.29 -22.28 1.37
C LEU A 506 -9.58 -21.48 1.12
N LYS A 507 -10.25 -21.70 -0.01
CA LYS A 507 -11.54 -21.07 -0.31
C LYS A 507 -12.60 -21.45 0.73
N VAL A 508 -12.71 -22.71 1.10
CA VAL A 508 -13.65 -23.16 2.15
C VAL A 508 -13.28 -22.58 3.51
N GLN A 509 -11.99 -22.49 3.80
CA GLN A 509 -11.49 -21.96 5.06
C GLN A 509 -11.78 -20.46 5.23
N TYR A 510 -11.61 -19.64 4.17
CA TYR A 510 -11.59 -18.18 4.26
C TYR A 510 -12.84 -17.48 3.70
N ASN A 511 -13.77 -18.22 3.12
CA ASN A 511 -15.02 -17.65 2.60
C ASN A 511 -16.20 -17.74 3.62
N LYS A 512 -15.88 -18.09 4.87
CA LYS A 512 -16.86 -18.21 5.97
C LYS A 512 -17.01 -16.91 6.75
#